data_7be49cad60d2e3f6bd4993dcbeaa104e
#
_entry.id   7be49cad60d2e3f6bd4993dcbeaa104e
#
_cell.length_a   1.000
_cell.length_b   1.000
_cell.length_c   1.000
_cell.angle_alpha   90.00
_cell.angle_beta   90.00
_cell.angle_gamma   90.00
#
_symmetry.space_group_name_H-M   'P 1'
#
loop_
_entity.id
_entity.type
_entity.pdbx_description
1 polymer ?
#
loop_
_entity_poly.entity_id
_entity_poly.type
_entity_poly.pdbx_seq_one_letter_code
_entity_poly.pdbx_strand_id
1 'polypeptide(L)'
;MNKNLGDAITEISAARMTGVLSVSIKNDNNQLKFFFREGTVYHVTYSSCRNLECLVRLGALEVERGFFILGAQMEVPHPITIRTEDIITKVKSLNKIIAWSDSAVSSSSQGSGVALASGSDLARLEEELLTMLGPVGGIVLERALRECGVQKGGPMPKQTFHSLVQTISRQIPEEYQKKILALFAF
;
A
#
# COMPACT_ATOMS: atom_id res chain seq x y z
N MET A 1 -4.62 21.26 -1.12
CA MET A 1 -5.91 21.77 -0.60
C MET A 1 -6.24 21.05 0.71
N ASN A 2 -6.77 21.75 1.73
CA ASN A 2 -7.22 21.08 2.96
C ASN A 2 -8.69 20.67 2.82
N LYS A 3 -9.02 19.46 3.27
CA LYS A 3 -10.35 18.87 3.13
C LYS A 3 -10.73 18.08 4.37
N ASN A 4 -12.00 18.06 4.75
CA ASN A 4 -12.47 17.15 5.78
C ASN A 4 -12.44 15.70 5.24
N LEU A 5 -11.94 14.77 6.04
CA LEU A 5 -11.84 13.36 5.65
C LEU A 5 -13.21 12.74 5.31
N GLY A 6 -14.26 13.12 6.06
CA GLY A 6 -15.61 12.66 5.77
C GLY A 6 -16.16 13.21 4.45
N ASP A 7 -15.78 14.44 4.05
CA ASP A 7 -16.17 14.99 2.75
C ASP A 7 -15.43 14.32 1.61
N ALA A 8 -14.14 13.99 1.80
CA ALA A 8 -13.39 13.20 0.82
C ALA A 8 -14.07 11.84 0.58
N ILE A 9 -14.46 11.12 1.64
CA ILE A 9 -15.19 9.85 1.55
C ILE A 9 -16.54 10.05 0.83
N THR A 10 -17.25 11.13 1.14
CA THR A 10 -18.56 11.47 0.51
C THR A 10 -18.41 11.66 -1.00
N GLU A 11 -17.41 12.40 -1.45
CA GLU A 11 -17.17 12.63 -2.89
C GLU A 11 -16.81 11.36 -3.63
N ILE A 12 -15.91 10.54 -3.06
CA ILE A 12 -15.53 9.23 -3.63
C ILE A 12 -16.78 8.34 -3.78
N SER A 13 -17.63 8.31 -2.74
CA SER A 13 -18.86 7.53 -2.72
C SER A 13 -19.88 8.05 -3.75
N ALA A 14 -20.12 9.36 -3.81
CA ALA A 14 -21.05 9.99 -4.75
C ALA A 14 -20.61 9.79 -6.21
N ALA A 15 -19.32 9.83 -6.48
CA ALA A 15 -18.74 9.56 -7.80
C ALA A 15 -18.67 8.07 -8.15
N ARG A 16 -19.15 7.17 -7.28
CA ARG A 16 -19.11 5.71 -7.43
C ARG A 16 -17.72 5.18 -7.80
N MET A 17 -16.68 5.77 -7.22
CA MET A 17 -15.32 5.40 -7.55
C MET A 17 -14.94 4.05 -6.90
N THR A 18 -14.11 3.28 -7.62
CA THR A 18 -13.47 2.06 -7.10
C THR A 18 -12.00 2.35 -6.89
N GLY A 19 -11.46 2.03 -5.70
CA GLY A 19 -10.07 2.32 -5.37
C GLY A 19 -9.82 2.35 -3.87
N VAL A 20 -8.70 2.96 -3.48
CA VAL A 20 -8.26 3.06 -2.09
C VAL A 20 -7.98 4.51 -1.70
N LEU A 21 -8.67 4.99 -0.69
CA LEU A 21 -8.32 6.24 0.00
C LEU A 21 -7.28 5.91 1.08
N SER A 22 -6.07 6.42 0.91
CA SER A 22 -4.97 6.27 1.85
C SER A 22 -4.76 7.57 2.61
N VAL A 23 -4.69 7.48 3.95
CA VAL A 23 -4.55 8.61 4.86
C VAL A 23 -3.33 8.39 5.74
N SER A 24 -2.36 9.30 5.65
CA SER A 24 -1.18 9.30 6.51
C SER A 24 -1.54 9.79 7.91
N ILE A 25 -0.99 9.15 8.92
CA ILE A 25 -1.14 9.52 10.33
C ILE A 25 0.14 10.22 10.76
N LYS A 26 -0.02 11.34 11.45
CA LYS A 26 1.11 12.13 11.95
C LYS A 26 1.92 11.33 12.96
N ASN A 27 3.25 11.31 12.79
CA ASN A 27 4.19 10.57 13.63
C ASN A 27 3.97 9.04 13.62
N ASP A 28 3.32 8.48 12.59
CA ASP A 28 3.14 7.05 12.42
C ASP A 28 3.44 6.66 10.97
N ASN A 29 4.20 5.59 10.79
CA ASN A 29 4.50 5.05 9.47
C ASN A 29 3.33 4.24 8.87
N ASN A 30 2.32 3.93 9.67
CA ASN A 30 1.13 3.22 9.20
C ASN A 30 0.16 4.18 8.53
N GLN A 31 -0.55 3.67 7.54
CA GLN A 31 -1.59 4.41 6.82
C GLN A 31 -2.96 3.84 7.17
N LEU A 32 -3.91 4.73 7.39
CA LEU A 32 -5.32 4.37 7.43
C LEU A 32 -5.83 4.27 6.00
N LYS A 33 -6.41 3.14 5.61
CA LYS A 33 -6.88 2.88 4.25
C LYS A 33 -8.36 2.54 4.25
N PHE A 34 -9.11 3.22 3.39
CA PHE A 34 -10.51 2.90 3.09
C PHE A 34 -10.58 2.34 1.67
N PHE A 35 -11.11 1.14 1.53
CA PHE A 35 -11.25 0.45 0.27
C PHE A 35 -12.67 0.63 -0.27
N PHE A 36 -12.78 1.11 -1.50
CA PHE A 36 -14.03 1.40 -2.17
C PHE A 36 -14.27 0.48 -3.35
N ARG A 37 -15.51 0.03 -3.50
CA ARG A 37 -16.01 -0.65 -4.69
C ARG A 37 -17.31 0.02 -5.09
N GLU A 38 -17.34 0.63 -6.29
CA GLU A 38 -18.50 1.36 -6.80
C GLU A 38 -19.07 2.39 -5.80
N GLY A 39 -18.20 3.13 -5.14
CA GLY A 39 -18.55 4.13 -4.14
C GLY A 39 -18.89 3.57 -2.75
N THR A 40 -18.92 2.26 -2.57
CA THR A 40 -19.21 1.61 -1.29
C THR A 40 -17.92 1.29 -0.56
N VAL A 41 -17.78 1.71 0.70
CA VAL A 41 -16.65 1.30 1.56
C VAL A 41 -16.87 -0.16 1.96
N TYR A 42 -16.03 -1.06 1.50
CA TYR A 42 -16.16 -2.48 1.83
C TYR A 42 -15.10 -2.97 2.82
N HIS A 43 -14.04 -2.19 3.06
CA HIS A 43 -13.01 -2.55 4.01
C HIS A 43 -12.25 -1.31 4.51
N VAL A 44 -11.79 -1.35 5.77
CA VAL A 44 -10.95 -0.31 6.37
C VAL A 44 -9.81 -0.98 7.13
N THR A 45 -8.58 -0.49 6.96
CA THR A 45 -7.39 -1.01 7.66
C THR A 45 -6.53 0.10 8.25
N TYR A 46 -5.94 -0.16 9.41
CA TYR A 46 -4.93 0.67 10.03
C TYR A 46 -4.04 -0.20 10.93
N SER A 47 -2.76 -0.34 10.61
CA SER A 47 -1.85 -1.24 11.30
C SER A 47 -2.43 -2.67 11.38
N SER A 48 -2.61 -3.21 12.58
CA SER A 48 -3.25 -4.51 12.82
C SER A 48 -4.78 -4.45 12.90
N CYS A 49 -5.38 -3.25 12.98
CA CYS A 49 -6.82 -3.06 13.13
C CYS A 49 -7.55 -3.17 11.79
N ARG A 50 -8.81 -3.59 11.84
CA ARG A 50 -9.66 -3.75 10.66
C ARG A 50 -11.06 -3.21 10.92
N ASN A 51 -11.67 -2.68 9.88
CA ASN A 51 -13.09 -2.29 9.83
C ASN A 51 -13.51 -1.37 10.99
N LEU A 52 -14.46 -1.79 11.81
CA LEU A 52 -15.03 -0.99 12.89
C LEU A 52 -13.98 -0.54 13.92
N GLU A 53 -13.02 -1.40 14.24
CA GLU A 53 -11.95 -1.08 15.18
C GLU A 53 -11.12 0.12 14.70
N CYS A 54 -10.84 0.20 13.37
CA CYS A 54 -10.13 1.34 12.78
C CYS A 54 -10.94 2.64 12.94
N LEU A 55 -12.27 2.58 12.76
CA LEU A 55 -13.15 3.75 12.91
C LEU A 55 -13.22 4.25 14.36
N VAL A 56 -13.13 3.34 15.34
CA VAL A 56 -13.06 3.71 16.76
C VAL A 56 -11.73 4.40 17.05
N ARG A 57 -10.62 3.82 16.60
CA ARG A 57 -9.27 4.39 16.79
C ARG A 57 -9.06 5.71 16.07
N LEU A 58 -9.73 5.94 14.95
CA LEU A 58 -9.62 7.18 14.17
C LEU A 58 -9.88 8.42 15.02
N GLY A 59 -10.72 8.34 16.04
CA GLY A 59 -10.98 9.45 16.96
C GLY A 59 -9.71 9.97 17.64
N ALA A 60 -8.80 9.08 18.02
CA ALA A 60 -7.53 9.40 18.69
C ALA A 60 -6.37 9.67 17.73
N LEU A 61 -6.50 9.40 16.43
CA LEU A 61 -5.43 9.57 15.45
C LEU A 61 -5.38 11.01 14.93
N GLU A 62 -4.17 11.56 14.79
CA GLU A 62 -3.93 12.81 14.06
C GLU A 62 -3.64 12.49 12.59
N VAL A 63 -4.59 12.84 11.72
CA VAL A 63 -4.45 12.65 10.26
C VAL A 63 -3.66 13.82 9.66
N GLU A 64 -2.86 13.56 8.63
CA GLU A 64 -2.02 14.57 7.99
C GLU A 64 -2.37 14.75 6.50
N ARG A 65 -2.24 13.71 5.71
CA ARG A 65 -2.43 13.74 4.25
C ARG A 65 -3.37 12.64 3.81
N GLY A 66 -4.11 12.92 2.72
CA GLY A 66 -4.94 11.92 2.07
C GLY A 66 -4.80 11.96 0.56
N PHE A 67 -4.83 10.79 -0.07
CA PHE A 67 -4.84 10.64 -1.52
C PHE A 67 -5.64 9.40 -1.91
N PHE A 68 -6.23 9.44 -3.09
CA PHE A 68 -7.02 8.34 -3.61
C PHE A 68 -6.31 7.65 -4.77
N ILE A 69 -6.22 6.33 -4.71
CA ILE A 69 -5.64 5.47 -5.75
C ILE A 69 -6.78 4.82 -6.49
N LEU A 70 -7.06 5.30 -7.70
CA LEU A 70 -8.13 4.80 -8.55
C LEU A 70 -7.81 3.37 -9.04
N GLY A 71 -8.81 2.48 -9.04
CA GLY A 71 -8.71 1.12 -9.56
C GLY A 71 -8.00 0.12 -8.63
N ALA A 72 -7.37 0.58 -7.55
CA ALA A 72 -6.75 -0.33 -6.58
C ALA A 72 -7.84 -1.12 -5.84
N GLN A 73 -7.71 -2.44 -5.81
CA GLN A 73 -8.65 -3.35 -5.12
C GLN A 73 -7.88 -4.35 -4.26
N MET A 74 -8.53 -4.84 -3.23
CA MET A 74 -8.05 -5.92 -2.39
C MET A 74 -9.17 -6.92 -2.17
N GLU A 75 -8.88 -8.20 -2.34
CA GLU A 75 -9.82 -9.25 -1.92
C GLU A 75 -9.79 -9.37 -0.40
N VAL A 76 -10.96 -9.34 0.22
CA VAL A 76 -11.10 -9.39 1.68
C VAL A 76 -12.05 -10.52 2.04
N PRO A 77 -11.62 -11.46 2.87
CA PRO A 77 -12.48 -12.57 3.27
C PRO A 77 -13.69 -12.11 4.10
N HIS A 78 -13.57 -10.99 4.80
CA HIS A 78 -14.62 -10.44 5.66
C HIS A 78 -14.81 -8.95 5.37
N PRO A 79 -15.73 -8.57 4.45
CA PRO A 79 -16.06 -7.19 4.18
C PRO A 79 -16.72 -6.54 5.41
N ILE A 80 -16.67 -5.20 5.46
CA ILE A 80 -17.36 -4.45 6.51
C ILE A 80 -18.89 -4.58 6.34
N THR A 81 -19.60 -4.78 7.45
CA THR A 81 -21.07 -4.92 7.46
C THR A 81 -21.82 -3.60 7.69
N ILE A 82 -21.06 -2.52 7.98
CA ILE A 82 -21.62 -1.18 8.24
C ILE A 82 -21.84 -0.48 6.90
N ARG A 83 -22.95 0.25 6.79
CA ARG A 83 -23.25 1.04 5.59
C ARG A 83 -22.27 2.21 5.44
N THR A 84 -21.99 2.55 4.20
CA THR A 84 -21.05 3.65 3.87
C THR A 84 -21.53 4.99 4.47
N GLU A 85 -22.84 5.23 4.49
CA GLU A 85 -23.44 6.45 5.08
C GLU A 85 -23.14 6.56 6.58
N ASP A 86 -23.20 5.45 7.31
CA ASP A 86 -22.90 5.42 8.75
C ASP A 86 -21.40 5.70 8.99
N ILE A 87 -20.52 5.19 8.11
CA ILE A 87 -19.09 5.47 8.14
C ILE A 87 -18.85 6.97 7.88
N ILE A 88 -19.48 7.54 6.84
CA ILE A 88 -19.38 8.96 6.50
C ILE A 88 -19.81 9.81 7.68
N THR A 89 -20.98 9.52 8.26
CA THR A 89 -21.52 10.27 9.40
C THR A 89 -20.55 10.25 10.58
N LYS A 90 -20.03 9.05 10.93
CA LYS A 90 -19.05 8.92 12.00
C LYS A 90 -17.75 9.66 11.71
N VAL A 91 -17.20 9.56 10.51
CA VAL A 91 -15.95 10.24 10.15
C VAL A 91 -16.13 11.77 10.11
N LYS A 92 -17.27 12.27 9.62
CA LYS A 92 -17.60 13.70 9.66
C LYS A 92 -17.68 14.24 11.08
N SER A 93 -18.27 13.49 12.01
CA SER A 93 -18.38 13.92 13.41
C SER A 93 -17.02 14.07 14.10
N LEU A 94 -15.98 13.38 13.62
CA LEU A 94 -14.61 13.49 14.13
C LEU A 94 -13.86 14.74 13.61
N ASN A 95 -14.40 15.44 12.62
CA ASN A 95 -13.86 16.67 12.02
C ASN A 95 -12.37 16.61 11.68
N LYS A 96 -11.92 15.50 11.10
CA LYS A 96 -10.51 15.28 10.74
C LYS A 96 -10.18 15.98 9.43
N ILE A 97 -9.22 16.90 9.46
CA ILE A 97 -8.76 17.65 8.29
C ILE A 97 -7.51 17.00 7.74
N ILE A 98 -7.48 16.75 6.44
CA ILE A 98 -6.35 16.18 5.71
C ILE A 98 -5.85 17.16 4.63
N ALA A 99 -4.56 17.22 4.40
CA ALA A 99 -3.99 17.81 3.21
C ALA A 99 -4.32 16.89 2.02
N TRP A 100 -5.28 17.28 1.20
CA TRP A 100 -5.74 16.49 0.07
C TRP A 100 -4.82 16.68 -1.14
N SER A 101 -4.35 15.59 -1.71
CA SER A 101 -3.65 15.58 -2.99
C SER A 101 -4.58 15.08 -4.07
N ASP A 102 -4.90 15.92 -5.05
CA ASP A 102 -5.74 15.60 -6.20
C ASP A 102 -5.06 14.64 -7.21
N SER A 103 -4.04 13.93 -6.76
CA SER A 103 -3.43 12.87 -7.55
C SER A 103 -4.42 11.71 -7.65
N ALA A 104 -5.37 11.81 -8.58
CA ALA A 104 -5.91 10.65 -9.24
C ALA A 104 -4.72 9.98 -9.94
N VAL A 105 -4.01 9.12 -9.21
CA VAL A 105 -2.98 8.28 -9.82
C VAL A 105 -3.72 7.23 -10.64
N SER A 106 -4.14 7.64 -11.85
CA SER A 106 -4.19 6.71 -12.96
C SER A 106 -2.82 6.06 -12.97
N SER A 107 -2.75 4.77 -13.10
CA SER A 107 -1.54 3.95 -13.21
C SER A 107 -0.64 4.42 -14.37
N SER A 108 -0.01 5.58 -14.20
CA SER A 108 1.07 6.09 -15.04
C SER A 108 1.88 7.09 -14.19
N SER A 109 2.98 6.59 -13.64
CA SER A 109 4.25 7.27 -13.31
C SER A 109 4.27 8.80 -13.26
N GLN A 110 4.54 9.34 -12.09
CA GLN A 110 5.59 10.31 -11.72
C GLN A 110 5.15 11.26 -10.59
N GLY A 111 5.94 11.31 -9.52
CA GLY A 111 6.05 12.45 -8.60
C GLY A 111 5.91 12.13 -7.12
N SER A 112 7.03 11.91 -6.40
CA SER A 112 7.23 12.04 -4.93
C SER A 112 6.21 11.36 -4.01
N GLY A 113 5.70 10.20 -4.37
CA GLY A 113 5.14 9.20 -3.48
C GLY A 113 6.12 8.04 -3.42
N VAL A 114 6.14 7.27 -2.35
CA VAL A 114 6.93 6.05 -2.27
C VAL A 114 6.67 5.24 -3.55
N ALA A 115 7.62 5.26 -4.47
CA ALA A 115 7.50 4.57 -5.74
C ALA A 115 7.34 3.08 -5.40
N LEU A 116 6.24 2.47 -5.83
CA LEU A 116 6.02 1.05 -5.67
C LEU A 116 6.87 0.31 -6.70
N ALA A 117 7.58 -0.72 -6.28
CA ALA A 117 8.13 -1.69 -7.20
C ALA A 117 6.95 -2.41 -7.87
N SER A 118 7.03 -2.53 -9.18
CA SER A 118 6.02 -3.25 -9.96
C SER A 118 6.02 -4.73 -9.58
N GLY A 119 4.85 -5.38 -9.62
CA GLY A 119 4.80 -6.85 -9.50
C GLY A 119 5.67 -7.57 -10.54
N SER A 120 5.90 -6.92 -11.70
CA SER A 120 6.85 -7.38 -12.73
C SER A 120 8.31 -7.32 -12.27
N ASP A 121 8.70 -6.38 -11.39
CA ASP A 121 10.08 -6.28 -10.90
C ASP A 121 10.42 -7.45 -9.97
N LEU A 122 9.47 -7.87 -9.13
CA LEU A 122 9.65 -9.04 -8.28
C LEU A 122 9.69 -10.35 -9.09
N ALA A 123 8.82 -10.48 -10.10
CA ALA A 123 8.82 -11.64 -10.99
C ALA A 123 10.13 -11.73 -11.79
N ARG A 124 10.64 -10.59 -12.29
CA ARG A 124 11.92 -10.51 -12.97
C ARG A 124 13.09 -10.86 -12.05
N LEU A 125 13.07 -10.39 -10.80
CA LEU A 125 14.07 -10.73 -9.79
C LEU A 125 14.08 -12.24 -9.50
N GLU A 126 12.90 -12.85 -9.38
CA GLU A 126 12.76 -14.30 -9.20
C GLU A 126 13.32 -15.08 -10.39
N GLU A 127 12.99 -14.69 -11.61
CA GLU A 127 13.46 -15.31 -12.85
C GLU A 127 14.99 -15.24 -12.97
N GLU A 128 15.58 -14.08 -12.68
CA GLU A 128 17.04 -13.90 -12.68
C GLU A 128 17.72 -14.75 -11.60
N LEU A 129 17.14 -14.84 -10.40
CA LEU A 129 17.67 -15.69 -9.34
C LEU A 129 17.59 -17.17 -9.70
N LEU A 130 16.48 -17.61 -10.29
CA LEU A 130 16.35 -18.99 -10.77
C LEU A 130 17.33 -19.31 -11.90
N THR A 131 17.58 -18.34 -12.78
CA THR A 131 18.56 -18.50 -13.89
C THR A 131 19.99 -18.60 -13.37
N MET A 132 20.36 -17.85 -12.33
CA MET A 132 21.72 -17.81 -11.79
C MET A 132 22.01 -18.91 -10.77
N LEU A 133 21.04 -19.23 -9.92
CA LEU A 133 21.21 -20.12 -8.76
C LEU A 133 20.39 -21.41 -8.88
N GLY A 134 19.63 -21.58 -9.96
CA GLY A 134 18.71 -22.69 -10.12
C GLY A 134 17.64 -22.71 -9.03
N PRO A 135 17.19 -23.90 -8.57
CA PRO A 135 16.14 -24.01 -7.55
C PRO A 135 16.45 -23.31 -6.23
N VAL A 136 17.73 -23.09 -5.93
CA VAL A 136 18.18 -22.39 -4.70
C VAL A 136 17.79 -20.91 -4.75
N GLY A 137 17.68 -20.31 -5.94
CA GLY A 137 17.25 -18.92 -6.11
C GLY A 137 15.88 -18.63 -5.49
N GLY A 138 14.93 -19.56 -5.63
CA GLY A 138 13.61 -19.46 -4.99
C GLY A 138 13.68 -19.45 -3.45
N ILE A 139 14.54 -20.30 -2.88
CA ILE A 139 14.72 -20.39 -1.41
C ILE A 139 15.35 -19.11 -0.88
N VAL A 140 16.34 -18.55 -1.58
CA VAL A 140 16.98 -17.27 -1.22
C VAL A 140 15.96 -16.12 -1.25
N LEU A 141 15.12 -16.06 -2.29
CA LEU A 141 14.08 -15.05 -2.41
C LEU A 141 13.05 -15.14 -1.28
N GLU A 142 12.53 -16.35 -0.99
CA GLU A 142 11.55 -16.54 0.09
C GLU A 142 12.12 -16.16 1.47
N ARG A 143 13.38 -16.51 1.72
CA ARG A 143 14.06 -16.14 2.97
C ARG A 143 14.21 -14.63 3.08
N ALA A 144 14.67 -13.96 2.03
CA ALA A 144 14.84 -12.51 2.00
C ALA A 144 13.48 -11.78 2.14
N LEU A 145 12.41 -12.27 1.50
CA LEU A 145 11.06 -11.72 1.67
C LEU A 145 10.59 -11.80 3.13
N ARG A 146 10.84 -12.93 3.79
CA ARG A 146 10.52 -13.14 5.21
C ARG A 146 11.31 -12.21 6.11
N GLU A 147 12.61 -12.02 5.86
CA GLU A 147 13.47 -11.09 6.60
C GLU A 147 13.03 -9.63 6.43
N CYS A 148 12.54 -9.25 5.24
CA CYS A 148 12.00 -7.93 4.97
C CYS A 148 10.53 -7.77 5.43
N GLY A 149 9.89 -8.80 5.96
CA GLY A 149 8.49 -8.77 6.41
C GLY A 149 7.47 -8.60 5.27
N VAL A 150 7.81 -9.03 4.05
CA VAL A 150 7.00 -8.84 2.84
C VAL A 150 6.42 -10.17 2.38
N GLN A 151 5.15 -10.15 1.95
CA GLN A 151 4.52 -11.30 1.33
C GLN A 151 4.71 -11.28 -0.20
N LYS A 152 4.97 -12.45 -0.77
CA LYS A 152 5.08 -12.63 -2.23
C LYS A 152 3.76 -12.26 -2.92
N GLY A 153 3.84 -11.40 -3.93
CA GLY A 153 2.66 -10.98 -4.72
C GLY A 153 1.94 -9.73 -4.23
N GLY A 154 2.35 -9.14 -3.12
CA GLY A 154 1.82 -7.85 -2.65
C GLY A 154 2.52 -6.63 -3.28
N PRO A 155 1.87 -5.45 -3.31
CA PRO A 155 2.52 -4.22 -3.72
C PRO A 155 3.66 -3.90 -2.75
N MET A 156 4.86 -3.65 -3.28
CA MET A 156 6.07 -3.40 -2.51
C MET A 156 6.59 -1.99 -2.76
N PRO A 157 6.84 -1.18 -1.70
CA PRO A 157 7.54 0.09 -1.87
C PRO A 157 8.92 -0.10 -2.50
N LYS A 158 9.37 0.80 -3.38
CA LYS A 158 10.70 0.72 -3.99
C LYS A 158 11.84 0.64 -2.97
N GLN A 159 11.71 1.34 -1.84
CA GLN A 159 12.68 1.24 -0.75
C GLN A 159 12.74 -0.17 -0.16
N THR A 160 11.59 -0.81 0.04
CA THR A 160 11.51 -2.19 0.52
C THR A 160 12.06 -3.17 -0.53
N PHE A 161 11.78 -2.93 -1.82
CA PHE A 161 12.36 -3.72 -2.92
C PHE A 161 13.87 -3.55 -2.99
N HIS A 162 14.39 -2.33 -2.82
CA HIS A 162 15.83 -2.08 -2.75
C HIS A 162 16.48 -2.81 -1.55
N SER A 163 15.84 -2.76 -0.36
CA SER A 163 16.30 -3.52 0.81
C SER A 163 16.28 -5.03 0.57
N LEU A 164 15.24 -5.53 -0.13
CA LEU A 164 15.14 -6.93 -0.55
C LEU A 164 16.31 -7.32 -1.47
N VAL A 165 16.60 -6.52 -2.50
CA VAL A 165 17.73 -6.76 -3.42
C VAL A 165 19.06 -6.75 -2.67
N GLN A 166 19.26 -5.83 -1.71
CA GLN A 166 20.46 -5.80 -0.86
C GLN A 166 20.55 -7.03 0.06
N THR A 167 19.45 -7.48 0.64
CA THR A 167 19.41 -8.68 1.48
C THR A 167 19.75 -9.92 0.68
N ILE A 168 19.21 -10.04 -0.54
CA ILE A 168 19.53 -11.12 -1.47
C ILE A 168 21.01 -11.06 -1.86
N SER A 169 21.54 -9.89 -2.20
CA SER A 169 22.94 -9.77 -2.62
C SER A 169 23.93 -10.27 -1.56
N ARG A 170 23.60 -10.14 -0.27
CA ARG A 170 24.43 -10.66 0.83
C ARG A 170 24.37 -12.19 1.00
N GLN A 171 23.34 -12.83 0.44
CA GLN A 171 23.09 -14.27 0.59
C GLN A 171 23.52 -15.08 -0.63
N ILE A 172 23.97 -14.43 -1.71
CA ILE A 172 24.43 -15.06 -2.94
C ILE A 172 25.93 -14.92 -3.12
N PRO A 173 26.59 -15.81 -3.92
CA PRO A 173 28.00 -15.72 -4.24
C PRO A 173 28.39 -14.36 -4.86
N GLU A 174 29.61 -13.88 -4.57
CA GLU A 174 30.10 -12.56 -5.02
C GLU A 174 30.03 -12.36 -6.54
N GLU A 175 30.19 -13.42 -7.32
CA GLU A 175 30.12 -13.39 -8.78
C GLU A 175 28.74 -12.94 -9.29
N TYR A 176 27.65 -13.20 -8.54
CA TYR A 176 26.28 -12.81 -8.90
C TYR A 176 25.82 -11.50 -8.24
N GLN A 177 26.47 -11.07 -7.16
CA GLN A 177 26.12 -9.85 -6.44
C GLN A 177 26.12 -8.62 -7.34
N LYS A 178 27.22 -8.42 -8.09
CA LYS A 178 27.37 -7.27 -8.99
C LYS A 178 26.30 -7.27 -10.09
N LYS A 179 25.95 -8.44 -10.61
CA LYS A 179 24.94 -8.59 -11.67
C LYS A 179 23.55 -8.23 -11.14
N ILE A 180 23.16 -8.76 -9.98
CA ILE A 180 21.87 -8.45 -9.34
C ILE A 180 21.76 -6.95 -9.00
N LEU A 181 22.79 -6.38 -8.38
CA LEU A 181 22.79 -4.96 -8.05
C LEU A 181 22.72 -4.06 -9.29
N ALA A 182 23.38 -4.44 -10.39
CA ALA A 182 23.34 -3.68 -11.64
C ALA A 182 21.99 -3.75 -12.35
N LEU A 183 21.31 -4.92 -12.30
CA LEU A 183 20.00 -5.12 -12.94
C LEU A 183 18.87 -4.39 -12.22
N PHE A 184 18.99 -4.18 -10.90
CA PHE A 184 17.98 -3.58 -10.04
C PHE A 184 18.49 -2.33 -9.31
N ALA A 185 19.57 -1.68 -9.80
CA ALA A 185 20.01 -0.36 -9.38
C ALA A 185 18.99 0.70 -9.88
N PHE A 186 18.41 1.45 -8.94
CA PHE A 186 17.51 2.58 -9.23
C PHE A 186 18.19 3.91 -8.90
#